data_80b29d085c13bc9bd944de3dc35517df
#
_entry.id   80b29d085c13bc9bd944de3dc35517df
#
_cell.length_a   1.000
_cell.length_b   1.000
_cell.length_c   1.000
_cell.angle_alpha   90.00
_cell.angle_beta   90.00
_cell.angle_gamma   90.00
#
_symmetry.space_group_name_H-M   'P 1'
#
loop_
_entity.id
_entity.type
_entity.pdbx_description
1 polymer ?
#
loop_
_entity_poly.entity_id
_entity_poly.type
_entity_poly.pdbx_seq_one_letter_code
_entity_poly.pdbx_strand_id
1 'polypeptide(L)'
;MSLSFFGRSLLTLLDYSPEEIRYLLDLSKKVKAESKSGKVFRRFEGKTLALLFEKRSTRTRCAFETAFGEEGGHPVFLSNADIQLGAKESLEDTARVLGRMFSAIQFRGFKQETAEILAKYSQVPVYNGLTDLYHPTQALADLMTLEENFGDAKGKTLCFTGDGRNNVARSLMIICAKMGTNFTVITPGELNPDDELRKKCEALAQASGAVIKVTPDIAEVKGADALYTDVWVSMGEENKKKERVRLLSPYQVNQRLMNMTEKSGTIFLHCLPAVKGEEVTEDVIEGPQSRAWDEAENRKHTIKAIMLATLTKIN
;
A
#
# COMPACT_ATOMS: atom_id res chain seq x y z
N MET A 1 -1.23 12.55 24.52
CA MET A 1 -1.48 13.58 23.49
C MET A 1 -2.64 13.10 22.62
N SER A 2 -3.61 13.94 22.31
CA SER A 2 -4.67 13.56 21.38
C SER A 2 -4.06 13.45 19.98
N LEU A 3 -4.31 12.33 19.29
CA LEU A 3 -3.89 12.15 17.90
C LEU A 3 -4.66 13.15 17.02
N SER A 4 -3.97 13.95 16.24
CA SER A 4 -4.59 14.91 15.32
C SER A 4 -4.24 14.54 13.88
N PHE A 5 -5.24 14.08 13.14
CA PHE A 5 -5.11 13.71 11.73
C PHE A 5 -5.72 14.76 10.80
N PHE A 6 -6.60 15.61 11.30
CA PHE A 6 -7.36 16.55 10.47
C PHE A 6 -6.44 17.42 9.61
N GLY A 7 -6.70 17.43 8.30
CA GLY A 7 -5.92 18.18 7.32
C GLY A 7 -4.61 17.51 6.87
N ARG A 8 -4.21 16.37 7.44
CA ARG A 8 -2.94 15.70 7.08
C ARG A 8 -3.04 14.91 5.78
N SER A 9 -1.95 14.91 5.03
CA SER A 9 -1.76 14.06 3.84
C SER A 9 -1.18 12.70 4.23
N LEU A 10 -1.43 11.66 3.40
CA LEU A 10 -0.77 10.36 3.46
C LEU A 10 0.13 10.18 2.24
N LEU A 11 1.38 10.59 2.31
CA LEU A 11 2.36 10.45 1.23
C LEU A 11 3.22 9.21 1.39
N THR A 12 3.63 8.94 2.62
CA THR A 12 4.37 7.74 3.05
C THR A 12 4.03 7.41 4.50
N LEU A 13 4.19 6.16 4.90
CA LEU A 13 4.02 5.74 6.30
C LEU A 13 5.22 6.13 7.20
N LEU A 14 6.29 6.68 6.62
CA LEU A 14 7.37 7.28 7.40
C LEU A 14 6.89 8.46 8.25
N ASP A 15 5.89 9.20 7.77
CA ASP A 15 5.36 10.43 8.40
C ASP A 15 4.39 10.16 9.56
N TYR A 16 4.06 8.88 9.82
CA TYR A 16 3.09 8.48 10.83
C TYR A 16 3.78 7.69 11.96
N SER A 17 3.41 7.97 13.21
CA SER A 17 3.90 7.19 14.35
C SER A 17 3.26 5.80 14.40
N PRO A 18 3.85 4.84 15.14
CA PRO A 18 3.22 3.54 15.37
C PRO A 18 1.81 3.63 15.96
N GLU A 19 1.58 4.57 16.88
CA GLU A 19 0.27 4.81 17.51
C GLU A 19 -0.74 5.35 16.50
N GLU A 20 -0.31 6.22 15.58
CA GLU A 20 -1.13 6.75 14.50
C GLU A 20 -1.50 5.64 13.50
N ILE A 21 -0.55 4.79 13.13
CA ILE A 21 -0.80 3.63 12.26
C ILE A 21 -1.78 2.67 12.94
N ARG A 22 -1.59 2.40 14.24
CA ARG A 22 -2.50 1.57 15.03
C ARG A 22 -3.93 2.12 15.01
N TYR A 23 -4.08 3.40 15.28
CA TYR A 23 -5.38 4.06 15.21
C TYR A 23 -6.05 3.91 13.84
N LEU A 24 -5.30 4.10 12.74
CA LEU A 24 -5.83 3.94 11.38
C LEU A 24 -6.26 2.49 11.10
N LEU A 25 -5.53 1.49 11.58
CA LEU A 25 -5.90 0.08 11.44
C LEU A 25 -7.15 -0.27 12.25
N ASP A 26 -7.26 0.21 13.47
CA ASP A 26 -8.44 0.00 14.32
C ASP A 26 -9.68 0.67 13.73
N LEU A 27 -9.53 1.90 13.23
CA LEU A 27 -10.60 2.59 12.50
C LEU A 27 -10.98 1.84 11.22
N SER A 28 -10.01 1.25 10.51
CA SER A 28 -10.25 0.44 9.30
C SER A 28 -11.10 -0.80 9.60
N LYS A 29 -10.80 -1.51 10.69
CA LYS A 29 -11.60 -2.65 11.15
C LYS A 29 -13.01 -2.23 11.53
N LYS A 30 -13.15 -1.08 12.22
CA LYS A 30 -14.45 -0.51 12.58
C LYS A 30 -15.28 -0.20 11.33
N VAL A 31 -14.73 0.52 10.36
CA VAL A 31 -15.50 0.89 9.14
C VAL A 31 -15.78 -0.33 8.24
N LYS A 32 -14.94 -1.37 8.28
CA LYS A 32 -15.24 -2.66 7.63
C LYS A 32 -16.46 -3.33 8.27
N ALA A 33 -16.52 -3.37 9.59
CA ALA A 33 -17.66 -3.91 10.34
C ALA A 33 -18.94 -3.08 10.10
N GLU A 34 -18.83 -1.75 10.08
CA GLU A 34 -19.95 -0.84 9.75
C GLU A 34 -20.48 -1.11 8.33
N SER A 35 -19.60 -1.26 7.34
CA SER A 35 -19.97 -1.58 5.95
C SER A 35 -20.71 -2.91 5.85
N LYS A 36 -20.27 -3.94 6.58
CA LYS A 36 -20.93 -5.26 6.62
C LYS A 36 -22.27 -5.25 7.37
N SER A 37 -22.50 -4.27 8.24
CA SER A 37 -23.78 -4.15 8.98
C SER A 37 -24.93 -3.59 8.16
N GLY A 38 -24.68 -3.12 6.93
CA GLY A 38 -25.67 -2.48 6.06
C GLY A 38 -26.10 -1.07 6.51
N LYS A 39 -25.49 -0.51 7.56
CA LYS A 39 -25.76 0.87 7.99
C LYS A 39 -25.17 1.86 6.99
N VAL A 40 -25.98 2.86 6.62
CA VAL A 40 -25.55 3.95 5.73
C VAL A 40 -25.09 5.12 6.59
N PHE A 41 -23.87 5.58 6.32
CA PHE A 41 -23.32 6.78 6.92
C PHE A 41 -23.11 7.85 5.84
N ARG A 42 -23.11 9.13 6.23
CA ARG A 42 -22.93 10.27 5.32
C ARG A 42 -21.86 11.24 5.83
N ARG A 43 -20.73 10.67 6.26
CA ARG A 43 -19.64 11.43 6.91
C ARG A 43 -18.86 12.33 5.94
N PHE A 44 -19.03 12.11 4.61
CA PHE A 44 -18.45 12.96 3.56
C PHE A 44 -19.49 13.79 2.80
N GLU A 45 -20.71 13.90 3.32
CA GLU A 45 -21.73 14.73 2.69
C GLU A 45 -21.24 16.17 2.51
N GLY A 46 -21.43 16.74 1.32
CA GLY A 46 -20.96 18.06 0.94
C GLY A 46 -19.45 18.16 0.65
N LYS A 47 -18.70 17.04 0.72
CA LYS A 47 -17.26 17.00 0.39
C LYS A 47 -17.02 16.46 -1.02
N THR A 48 -15.93 16.94 -1.62
CA THR A 48 -15.49 16.53 -2.97
C THR A 48 -14.06 15.96 -2.90
N LEU A 49 -13.77 14.96 -3.73
CA LEU A 49 -12.47 14.32 -3.82
C LEU A 49 -11.98 14.32 -5.28
N ALA A 50 -10.85 14.95 -5.58
CA ALA A 50 -10.19 14.80 -6.86
C ALA A 50 -9.44 13.46 -6.91
N LEU A 51 -9.70 12.65 -7.94
CA LEU A 51 -8.99 11.40 -8.21
C LEU A 51 -8.07 11.60 -9.42
N LEU A 52 -6.82 11.96 -9.14
CA LEU A 52 -5.82 12.35 -10.12
C LEU A 52 -4.95 11.14 -10.52
N PHE A 53 -5.02 10.74 -11.80
CA PHE A 53 -4.36 9.54 -12.29
C PHE A 53 -3.47 9.81 -13.51
N GLU A 54 -2.15 9.69 -13.34
CA GLU A 54 -1.19 9.59 -14.45
C GLU A 54 -1.07 8.14 -14.96
N LYS A 55 -1.34 7.15 -14.09
CA LYS A 55 -1.30 5.73 -14.40
C LYS A 55 -2.67 5.09 -14.19
N ARG A 56 -3.08 4.24 -15.12
CA ARG A 56 -4.34 3.48 -15.01
C ARG A 56 -4.34 2.57 -13.78
N SER A 57 -5.49 2.44 -13.13
CA SER A 57 -5.68 1.52 -12.00
C SER A 57 -7.15 1.25 -11.75
N THR A 58 -7.57 0.01 -11.83
CA THR A 58 -8.91 -0.42 -11.45
C THR A 58 -9.08 -0.36 -9.93
N ARG A 59 -8.22 -1.04 -9.18
CA ARG A 59 -8.34 -1.19 -7.72
C ARG A 59 -8.26 0.13 -6.96
N THR A 60 -7.25 0.96 -7.23
CA THR A 60 -7.11 2.24 -6.54
C THR A 60 -8.28 3.16 -6.84
N ARG A 61 -8.72 3.22 -8.10
CA ARG A 61 -9.88 4.01 -8.50
C ARG A 61 -11.13 3.53 -7.78
N CYS A 62 -11.49 2.26 -7.92
CA CYS A 62 -12.69 1.70 -7.28
C CYS A 62 -12.65 1.88 -5.76
N ALA A 63 -11.50 1.65 -5.10
CA ALA A 63 -11.39 1.77 -3.66
C ALA A 63 -11.66 3.19 -3.16
N PHE A 64 -11.10 4.22 -3.82
CA PHE A 64 -11.35 5.62 -3.44
C PHE A 64 -12.76 6.07 -3.81
N GLU A 65 -13.23 5.78 -5.03
CA GLU A 65 -14.59 6.15 -5.48
C GLU A 65 -15.65 5.55 -4.57
N THR A 66 -15.58 4.24 -4.30
CA THR A 66 -16.58 3.56 -3.47
C THR A 66 -16.47 3.97 -2.00
N ALA A 67 -15.25 4.05 -1.44
CA ALA A 67 -15.06 4.45 -0.05
C ALA A 67 -15.59 5.87 0.23
N PHE A 68 -15.43 6.79 -0.72
CA PHE A 68 -15.86 8.17 -0.57
C PHE A 68 -17.37 8.33 -0.88
N GLY A 69 -17.84 7.70 -1.96
CA GLY A 69 -19.24 7.75 -2.38
C GLY A 69 -20.20 7.08 -1.40
N GLU A 70 -19.83 5.93 -0.81
CA GLU A 70 -20.61 5.24 0.21
C GLU A 70 -20.90 6.12 1.45
N GLU A 71 -20.04 7.10 1.71
CA GLU A 71 -20.18 8.06 2.82
C GLU A 71 -20.84 9.40 2.40
N GLY A 72 -21.45 9.45 1.21
CA GLY A 72 -22.17 10.62 0.68
C GLY A 72 -21.27 11.68 0.05
N GLY A 73 -19.99 11.42 -0.14
CA GLY A 73 -19.06 12.31 -0.83
C GLY A 73 -19.15 12.23 -2.35
N HIS A 74 -18.63 13.23 -3.05
CA HIS A 74 -18.61 13.28 -4.51
C HIS A 74 -17.17 13.14 -5.04
N PRO A 75 -16.73 11.95 -5.51
CA PRO A 75 -15.44 11.77 -6.15
C PRO A 75 -15.50 12.21 -7.62
N VAL A 76 -14.44 12.88 -8.09
CA VAL A 76 -14.29 13.30 -9.49
C VAL A 76 -13.03 12.71 -10.06
N PHE A 77 -13.18 11.88 -11.09
CA PHE A 77 -12.05 11.25 -11.77
C PHE A 77 -11.42 12.19 -12.78
N LEU A 78 -10.10 12.37 -12.68
CA LEU A 78 -9.29 13.21 -13.56
C LEU A 78 -8.16 12.36 -14.13
N SER A 79 -8.29 11.95 -15.39
CA SER A 79 -7.23 11.24 -16.10
C SER A 79 -6.21 12.21 -16.68
N ASN A 80 -5.02 11.70 -16.98
CA ASN A 80 -3.97 12.50 -17.63
C ASN A 80 -4.40 13.05 -19.01
N ALA A 81 -5.39 12.44 -19.65
CA ALA A 81 -5.97 12.92 -20.90
C ALA A 81 -6.92 14.11 -20.71
N ASP A 82 -7.49 14.24 -19.48
CA ASP A 82 -8.51 15.25 -19.17
C ASP A 82 -7.91 16.53 -18.57
N ILE A 83 -6.64 16.48 -18.16
CA ILE A 83 -5.97 17.56 -17.41
C ILE A 83 -4.64 17.94 -18.03
N GLN A 84 -4.18 19.17 -17.75
CA GLN A 84 -2.93 19.73 -18.25
C GLN A 84 -1.74 19.54 -17.28
N LEU A 85 -1.76 18.50 -16.44
CA LEU A 85 -0.79 18.28 -15.36
C LEU A 85 0.66 18.32 -15.88
N GLY A 86 1.41 19.35 -15.49
CA GLY A 86 2.81 19.54 -15.87
C GLY A 86 3.07 19.81 -17.35
N ALA A 87 2.03 20.06 -18.18
CA ALA A 87 2.19 20.29 -19.61
C ALA A 87 2.19 21.79 -19.97
N LYS A 88 1.06 22.48 -19.75
CA LYS A 88 0.92 23.94 -19.98
C LYS A 88 0.84 24.72 -18.68
N GLU A 89 0.54 24.05 -17.58
CA GLU A 89 0.43 24.60 -16.24
C GLU A 89 1.43 23.92 -15.31
N SER A 90 2.01 24.69 -14.37
CA SER A 90 2.90 24.12 -13.38
C SER A 90 2.15 23.19 -12.40
N LEU A 91 2.85 22.22 -11.82
CA LEU A 91 2.27 21.34 -10.80
C LEU A 91 1.76 22.13 -9.60
N GLU A 92 2.46 23.19 -9.22
CA GLU A 92 2.11 24.08 -8.13
C GLU A 92 0.80 24.83 -8.39
N ASP A 93 0.58 25.28 -9.63
CA ASP A 93 -0.63 26.00 -10.00
C ASP A 93 -1.82 25.05 -10.09
N THR A 94 -1.64 23.89 -10.71
CA THR A 94 -2.64 22.82 -10.68
C THR A 94 -3.01 22.43 -9.24
N ALA A 95 -2.02 22.29 -8.34
CA ALA A 95 -2.27 22.00 -6.94
C ALA A 95 -3.11 23.08 -6.25
N ARG A 96 -2.79 24.37 -6.47
CA ARG A 96 -3.55 25.51 -5.90
C ARG A 96 -4.99 25.54 -6.42
N VAL A 97 -5.20 25.28 -7.71
CA VAL A 97 -6.53 25.22 -8.32
C VAL A 97 -7.34 24.06 -7.72
N LEU A 98 -6.80 22.86 -7.71
CA LEU A 98 -7.49 21.69 -7.16
C LEU A 98 -7.80 21.86 -5.66
N GLY A 99 -6.89 22.43 -4.89
CA GLY A 99 -7.11 22.70 -3.47
C GLY A 99 -8.18 23.75 -3.17
N ARG A 100 -8.56 24.59 -4.13
CA ARG A 100 -9.69 25.54 -4.03
C ARG A 100 -11.03 24.93 -4.43
N MET A 101 -11.02 23.83 -5.18
CA MET A 101 -12.21 23.18 -5.71
C MET A 101 -12.59 21.90 -4.93
N PHE A 102 -11.61 21.22 -4.35
CA PHE A 102 -11.79 19.91 -3.73
C PHE A 102 -11.42 19.93 -2.24
N SER A 103 -12.10 19.06 -1.47
CA SER A 103 -11.80 18.86 -0.05
C SER A 103 -10.54 18.03 0.19
N ALA A 104 -10.14 17.22 -0.80
CA ALA A 104 -8.95 16.40 -0.79
C ALA A 104 -8.57 15.99 -2.23
N ILE A 105 -7.33 15.50 -2.37
CA ILE A 105 -6.80 15.00 -3.65
C ILE A 105 -6.24 13.59 -3.41
N GLN A 106 -6.61 12.64 -4.25
CA GLN A 106 -5.90 11.37 -4.39
C GLN A 106 -5.01 11.47 -5.62
N PHE A 107 -3.77 11.05 -5.49
CA PHE A 107 -2.81 11.02 -6.59
C PHE A 107 -2.29 9.60 -6.82
N ARG A 108 -2.28 9.17 -8.08
CA ARG A 108 -1.60 7.95 -8.52
C ARG A 108 -0.79 8.27 -9.78
N GLY A 109 0.52 8.21 -9.65
CA GLY A 109 1.40 8.66 -10.71
C GLY A 109 2.76 7.99 -10.72
N PHE A 110 3.69 8.66 -11.40
CA PHE A 110 5.05 8.17 -11.58
C PHE A 110 5.95 8.57 -10.42
N LYS A 111 6.03 9.87 -10.10
CA LYS A 111 7.02 10.40 -9.16
C LYS A 111 6.41 10.71 -7.80
N GLN A 112 7.13 10.33 -6.73
CA GLN A 112 6.80 10.72 -5.36
C GLN A 112 6.79 12.25 -5.21
N GLU A 113 7.74 12.95 -5.83
CA GLU A 113 7.85 14.41 -5.81
C GLU A 113 6.55 15.10 -6.26
N THR A 114 5.84 14.54 -7.26
CA THR A 114 4.55 15.09 -7.70
C THR A 114 3.52 15.07 -6.56
N ALA A 115 3.44 13.97 -5.81
CA ALA A 115 2.53 13.89 -4.65
C ALA A 115 2.91 14.89 -3.56
N GLU A 116 4.21 15.12 -3.34
CA GLU A 116 4.73 16.07 -2.35
C GLU A 116 4.43 17.53 -2.76
N ILE A 117 4.61 17.88 -4.03
CA ILE A 117 4.24 19.19 -4.58
C ILE A 117 2.74 19.42 -4.43
N LEU A 118 1.91 18.44 -4.80
CA LEU A 118 0.46 18.53 -4.62
C LEU A 118 0.10 18.78 -3.14
N ALA A 119 0.69 18.04 -2.21
CA ALA A 119 0.42 18.21 -0.78
C ALA A 119 0.86 19.59 -0.27
N LYS A 120 2.01 20.07 -0.72
CA LYS A 120 2.57 21.36 -0.29
C LYS A 120 1.74 22.56 -0.75
N TYR A 121 1.22 22.53 -1.97
CA TYR A 121 0.60 23.72 -2.57
C TYR A 121 -0.93 23.69 -2.60
N SER A 122 -1.57 22.53 -2.46
CA SER A 122 -3.04 22.44 -2.47
C SER A 122 -3.70 22.92 -1.17
N GLN A 123 -3.00 22.82 -0.04
CA GLN A 123 -3.54 23.12 1.30
C GLN A 123 -4.71 22.21 1.73
N VAL A 124 -4.92 21.10 1.04
CA VAL A 124 -5.89 20.05 1.40
C VAL A 124 -5.16 18.70 1.50
N PRO A 125 -5.73 17.70 2.20
CA PRO A 125 -5.13 16.38 2.27
C PRO A 125 -4.86 15.78 0.90
N VAL A 126 -3.65 15.22 0.71
CA VAL A 126 -3.26 14.46 -0.48
C VAL A 126 -2.98 13.03 -0.09
N TYR A 127 -3.60 12.09 -0.82
CA TYR A 127 -3.45 10.65 -0.58
C TYR A 127 -2.66 10.01 -1.72
N ASN A 128 -1.49 9.48 -1.39
CA ASN A 128 -0.66 8.72 -2.32
C ASN A 128 -1.31 7.35 -2.60
N GLY A 129 -1.95 7.21 -3.75
CA GLY A 129 -2.53 5.97 -4.25
C GLY A 129 -1.51 5.01 -4.85
N LEU A 130 -0.35 5.46 -5.23
CA LEU A 130 0.91 4.80 -5.65
C LEU A 130 1.81 5.80 -6.35
N THR A 131 3.09 5.75 -6.04
CA THR A 131 4.19 6.40 -6.78
C THR A 131 5.32 5.40 -7.05
N ASP A 132 6.42 5.84 -7.66
CA ASP A 132 7.64 5.04 -7.82
C ASP A 132 8.22 4.56 -6.47
N LEU A 133 8.15 5.40 -5.43
CA LEU A 133 8.77 5.09 -4.14
C LEU A 133 7.84 4.37 -3.16
N TYR A 134 6.53 4.71 -3.11
CA TYR A 134 5.65 4.22 -2.04
C TYR A 134 4.25 3.86 -2.51
N HIS A 135 3.65 2.91 -1.79
CA HIS A 135 2.24 2.55 -1.88
C HIS A 135 1.62 2.42 -0.47
N PRO A 136 1.52 3.54 0.29
CA PRO A 136 1.15 3.49 1.71
C PRO A 136 -0.24 2.92 1.97
N THR A 137 -1.20 3.16 1.08
CA THR A 137 -2.56 2.62 1.19
C THR A 137 -2.62 1.11 1.00
N GLN A 138 -1.66 0.53 0.26
CA GLN A 138 -1.52 -0.92 0.13
C GLN A 138 -0.97 -1.50 1.43
N ALA A 139 0.15 -1.00 1.92
CA ALA A 139 0.80 -1.53 3.12
C ALA A 139 -0.12 -1.52 4.36
N LEU A 140 -1.02 -0.54 4.48
CA LEU A 140 -2.05 -0.55 5.52
C LEU A 140 -3.05 -1.70 5.34
N ALA A 141 -3.48 -1.97 4.11
CA ALA A 141 -4.39 -3.08 3.83
C ALA A 141 -3.71 -4.44 4.05
N ASP A 142 -2.44 -4.56 3.69
CA ASP A 142 -1.63 -5.76 3.89
C ASP A 142 -1.51 -6.10 5.39
N LEU A 143 -1.16 -5.10 6.20
CA LEU A 143 -1.05 -5.31 7.65
C LEU A 143 -2.41 -5.62 8.28
N MET A 144 -3.49 -4.95 7.85
CA MET A 144 -4.85 -5.28 8.28
C MET A 144 -5.21 -6.73 7.94
N THR A 145 -4.83 -7.21 6.74
CA THR A 145 -5.07 -8.59 6.30
C THR A 145 -4.29 -9.60 7.13
N LEU A 146 -3.03 -9.29 7.48
CA LEU A 146 -2.26 -10.10 8.43
C LEU A 146 -2.98 -10.20 9.78
N GLU A 147 -3.45 -9.09 10.33
CA GLU A 147 -4.16 -9.06 11.61
C GLU A 147 -5.50 -9.82 11.57
N GLU A 148 -6.21 -9.79 10.47
CA GLU A 148 -7.46 -10.57 10.29
C GLU A 148 -7.20 -12.08 10.31
N ASN A 149 -6.03 -12.52 9.85
CA ASN A 149 -5.67 -13.94 9.82
C ASN A 149 -4.99 -14.44 11.11
N PHE A 150 -4.24 -13.55 11.80
CA PHE A 150 -3.40 -13.96 12.94
C PHE A 150 -3.76 -13.27 14.28
N GLY A 151 -4.74 -12.38 14.28
CA GLY A 151 -5.14 -11.57 15.44
C GLY A 151 -4.22 -10.37 15.67
N ASP A 152 -2.91 -10.59 15.74
CA ASP A 152 -1.90 -9.54 15.84
C ASP A 152 -0.78 -9.82 14.84
N ALA A 153 -0.31 -8.78 14.15
CA ALA A 153 0.82 -8.87 13.23
C ALA A 153 2.17 -8.74 13.94
N LYS A 154 2.18 -8.27 15.20
CA LYS A 154 3.42 -8.15 15.99
C LYS A 154 4.06 -9.51 16.21
N GLY A 155 5.37 -9.60 15.93
CA GLY A 155 6.14 -10.85 16.04
C GLY A 155 5.88 -11.85 14.91
N LYS A 156 4.92 -11.62 14.02
CA LYS A 156 4.74 -12.42 12.79
C LYS A 156 5.84 -12.12 11.80
N THR A 157 6.10 -13.07 10.90
CA THR A 157 7.12 -12.93 9.85
C THR A 157 6.46 -12.87 8.48
N LEU A 158 6.64 -11.75 7.81
CA LEU A 158 6.25 -11.51 6.41
C LEU A 158 7.51 -11.58 5.54
N CYS A 159 7.53 -12.48 4.56
CA CYS A 159 8.58 -12.55 3.56
C CYS A 159 8.09 -12.00 2.22
N PHE A 160 8.78 -11.01 1.68
CA PHE A 160 8.57 -10.51 0.32
C PHE A 160 9.59 -11.13 -0.62
N THR A 161 9.12 -11.74 -1.73
CA THR A 161 9.99 -12.33 -2.74
C THR A 161 9.85 -11.58 -4.06
N GLY A 162 10.95 -11.19 -4.70
CA GLY A 162 10.92 -10.48 -5.97
C GLY A 162 11.86 -9.28 -6.04
N ASP A 163 11.46 -8.18 -6.69
CA ASP A 163 12.26 -6.95 -6.77
C ASP A 163 12.19 -6.17 -5.45
N GLY A 164 13.25 -6.21 -4.65
CA GLY A 164 13.34 -5.53 -3.37
C GLY A 164 13.30 -3.99 -3.45
N ARG A 165 13.46 -3.42 -4.64
CA ARG A 165 13.34 -1.97 -4.89
C ARG A 165 11.90 -1.54 -5.13
N ASN A 166 10.98 -2.49 -5.29
CA ASN A 166 9.56 -2.27 -5.55
C ASN A 166 8.94 -1.37 -4.47
N ASN A 167 8.02 -0.49 -4.87
CA ASN A 167 7.35 0.46 -3.97
C ASN A 167 6.48 -0.22 -2.90
N VAL A 168 5.94 -1.41 -3.17
CA VAL A 168 5.21 -2.22 -2.18
C VAL A 168 6.19 -2.79 -1.16
N ALA A 169 7.31 -3.39 -1.61
CA ALA A 169 8.35 -3.90 -0.71
C ALA A 169 8.89 -2.79 0.22
N ARG A 170 9.13 -1.58 -0.32
CA ARG A 170 9.54 -0.41 0.46
C ARG A 170 8.50 -0.01 1.51
N SER A 171 7.23 0.03 1.13
CA SER A 171 6.12 0.41 2.03
C SER A 171 5.85 -0.65 3.10
N LEU A 172 5.97 -1.93 2.75
CA LEU A 172 5.89 -3.05 3.69
C LEU A 172 7.05 -3.01 4.70
N MET A 173 8.27 -2.75 4.25
CA MET A 173 9.43 -2.62 5.13
C MET A 173 9.21 -1.53 6.21
N ILE A 174 8.64 -0.39 5.81
CA ILE A 174 8.35 0.72 6.73
C ILE A 174 7.28 0.32 7.76
N ILE A 175 6.13 -0.21 7.30
CA ILE A 175 5.03 -0.51 8.21
C ILE A 175 5.39 -1.67 9.15
N CYS A 176 6.04 -2.71 8.65
CA CYS A 176 6.50 -3.84 9.45
C CYS A 176 7.50 -3.39 10.52
N ALA A 177 8.49 -2.57 10.15
CA ALA A 177 9.47 -2.01 11.07
C ALA A 177 8.81 -1.20 12.20
N LYS A 178 7.78 -0.42 11.89
CA LYS A 178 7.05 0.39 12.89
C LYS A 178 6.12 -0.42 13.79
N MET A 179 5.49 -1.46 13.23
CA MET A 179 4.43 -2.19 13.92
C MET A 179 4.90 -3.49 14.60
N GLY A 180 6.21 -3.75 14.58
CA GLY A 180 6.77 -4.93 15.27
C GLY A 180 6.61 -6.24 14.50
N THR A 181 6.32 -6.19 13.19
CA THR A 181 6.26 -7.35 12.29
C THR A 181 7.64 -7.60 11.71
N ASN A 182 8.15 -8.84 11.79
CA ASN A 182 9.40 -9.19 11.11
C ASN A 182 9.22 -9.16 9.59
N PHE A 183 10.17 -8.58 8.89
CA PHE A 183 10.10 -8.46 7.44
C PHE A 183 11.40 -8.90 6.77
N THR A 184 11.29 -9.91 5.91
CA THR A 184 12.42 -10.41 5.12
C THR A 184 12.18 -10.13 3.65
N VAL A 185 13.10 -9.39 3.01
CA VAL A 185 13.14 -9.20 1.55
C VAL A 185 14.06 -10.26 0.97
N ILE A 186 13.50 -11.16 0.17
CA ILE A 186 14.21 -12.23 -0.52
C ILE A 186 14.34 -11.84 -1.99
N THR A 187 15.51 -11.40 -2.38
CA THR A 187 15.77 -10.72 -3.66
C THR A 187 17.20 -10.95 -4.14
N PRO A 188 17.45 -11.04 -5.46
CA PRO A 188 18.81 -11.06 -5.96
C PRO A 188 19.54 -9.75 -5.60
N GLY A 189 20.86 -9.82 -5.40
CA GLY A 189 21.67 -8.69 -4.90
C GLY A 189 21.55 -7.41 -5.73
N GLU A 190 21.35 -7.55 -7.05
CA GLU A 190 21.16 -6.43 -7.99
C GLU A 190 19.85 -5.68 -7.78
N LEU A 191 18.91 -6.29 -7.07
CA LEU A 191 17.57 -5.76 -6.79
C LEU A 191 17.35 -5.47 -5.30
N ASN A 192 18.41 -5.34 -4.53
CA ASN A 192 18.33 -4.96 -3.12
C ASN A 192 17.60 -3.63 -2.95
N PRO A 193 16.81 -3.49 -1.88
CA PRO A 193 16.23 -2.20 -1.51
C PRO A 193 17.32 -1.16 -1.25
N ASP A 194 16.93 0.10 -1.35
CA ASP A 194 17.80 1.24 -1.07
C ASP A 194 18.38 1.18 0.36
N ASP A 195 19.70 1.38 0.47
CA ASP A 195 20.43 1.25 1.73
C ASP A 195 20.03 2.29 2.79
N GLU A 196 19.67 3.51 2.38
CA GLU A 196 19.24 4.56 3.31
C GLU A 196 17.92 4.19 3.95
N LEU A 197 16.95 3.76 3.13
CA LEU A 197 15.66 3.28 3.62
C LEU A 197 15.83 2.06 4.51
N ARG A 198 16.66 1.09 4.11
CA ARG A 198 16.92 -0.13 4.90
C ARG A 198 17.44 0.22 6.30
N LYS A 199 18.50 1.05 6.40
CA LYS A 199 19.06 1.49 7.69
C LYS A 199 18.03 2.22 8.55
N LYS A 200 17.20 3.07 7.93
CA LYS A 200 16.11 3.76 8.64
C LYS A 200 15.07 2.78 9.20
N CYS A 201 14.70 1.77 8.42
CA CYS A 201 13.77 0.74 8.87
C CYS A 201 14.37 -0.19 9.93
N GLU A 202 15.66 -0.53 9.84
CA GLU A 202 16.38 -1.27 10.89
C GLU A 202 16.37 -0.53 12.23
N ALA A 203 16.57 0.79 12.21
CA ALA A 203 16.49 1.62 13.42
C ALA A 203 15.06 1.67 13.99
N LEU A 204 14.02 1.79 13.14
CA LEU A 204 12.63 1.73 13.56
C LEU A 204 12.26 0.36 14.14
N ALA A 205 12.78 -0.70 13.54
CA ALA A 205 12.55 -2.08 13.96
C ALA A 205 13.14 -2.36 15.36
N GLN A 206 14.31 -1.80 15.68
CA GLN A 206 14.88 -1.89 17.04
C GLN A 206 13.92 -1.35 18.10
N ALA A 207 13.22 -0.25 17.82
CA ALA A 207 12.28 0.35 18.75
C ALA A 207 10.99 -0.47 18.90
N SER A 208 10.52 -1.13 17.85
CA SER A 208 9.29 -1.95 17.86
C SER A 208 9.51 -3.41 18.26
N GLY A 209 10.76 -3.89 18.24
CA GLY A 209 11.15 -5.28 18.44
C GLY A 209 11.05 -6.15 17.18
N ALA A 210 10.90 -5.56 15.99
CA ALA A 210 10.90 -6.28 14.73
C ALA A 210 12.33 -6.58 14.24
N VAL A 211 12.43 -7.52 13.30
CA VAL A 211 13.66 -7.82 12.55
C VAL A 211 13.44 -7.49 11.08
N ILE A 212 14.31 -6.67 10.51
CA ILE A 212 14.35 -6.39 9.06
C ILE A 212 15.55 -7.11 8.46
N LYS A 213 15.31 -7.96 7.46
CA LYS A 213 16.35 -8.75 6.78
C LYS A 213 16.26 -8.59 5.27
N VAL A 214 17.41 -8.57 4.60
CA VAL A 214 17.52 -8.62 3.13
C VAL A 214 18.49 -9.74 2.77
N THR A 215 18.09 -10.65 1.88
CA THR A 215 18.89 -11.83 1.53
C THR A 215 18.56 -12.35 0.14
N PRO A 216 19.49 -12.94 -0.60
CA PRO A 216 19.18 -13.69 -1.82
C PRO A 216 18.75 -15.14 -1.56
N ASP A 217 18.85 -15.65 -0.33
CA ASP A 217 18.60 -17.04 0.00
C ASP A 217 17.10 -17.32 0.20
N ILE A 218 16.52 -18.09 -0.70
CA ILE A 218 15.10 -18.49 -0.64
C ILE A 218 14.76 -19.38 0.56
N ALA A 219 15.76 -20.02 1.19
CA ALA A 219 15.55 -20.84 2.40
C ALA A 219 15.06 -20.00 3.60
N GLU A 220 15.29 -18.70 3.56
CA GLU A 220 14.85 -17.76 4.60
C GLU A 220 13.31 -17.55 4.67
N VAL A 221 12.55 -18.20 3.79
CA VAL A 221 11.08 -18.31 3.95
C VAL A 221 10.68 -19.24 5.09
N LYS A 222 11.61 -20.05 5.59
CA LYS A 222 11.33 -20.99 6.68
C LYS A 222 10.78 -20.26 7.91
N GLY A 223 9.63 -20.73 8.40
CA GLY A 223 8.93 -20.15 9.54
C GLY A 223 8.12 -18.89 9.21
N ALA A 224 8.02 -18.45 7.95
CA ALA A 224 7.20 -17.32 7.57
C ALA A 224 5.71 -17.55 7.83
N ASP A 225 5.03 -16.54 8.38
CA ASP A 225 3.58 -16.54 8.55
C ASP A 225 2.87 -16.12 7.25
N ALA A 226 3.53 -15.29 6.44
CA ALA A 226 3.02 -14.87 5.13
C ALA A 226 4.13 -14.76 4.10
N LEU A 227 3.81 -15.13 2.85
CA LEU A 227 4.62 -14.84 1.66
C LEU A 227 3.91 -13.77 0.82
N TYR A 228 4.67 -12.81 0.37
CA TYR A 228 4.22 -11.71 -0.48
C TYR A 228 5.05 -11.63 -1.76
N THR A 229 4.43 -11.35 -2.88
CA THR A 229 5.14 -10.95 -4.10
C THR A 229 4.36 -9.89 -4.85
N ASP A 230 5.01 -9.22 -5.78
CA ASP A 230 4.42 -8.29 -6.74
C ASP A 230 4.99 -8.54 -8.13
N VAL A 231 4.37 -7.95 -9.15
CA VAL A 231 4.84 -8.08 -10.54
C VAL A 231 6.34 -7.81 -10.68
N TRP A 232 7.02 -8.64 -11.45
CA TRP A 232 8.48 -8.50 -11.65
C TRP A 232 8.86 -7.34 -12.56
N VAL A 233 7.91 -6.85 -13.36
CA VAL A 233 8.11 -5.74 -14.28
C VAL A 233 7.18 -4.61 -13.90
N SER A 234 7.74 -3.55 -13.35
CA SER A 234 7.00 -2.35 -13.02
C SER A 234 6.55 -1.63 -14.29
N MET A 235 5.42 -0.91 -14.22
CA MET A 235 4.93 -0.09 -15.33
C MET A 235 6.00 0.95 -15.74
N GLY A 236 6.36 0.95 -17.03
CA GLY A 236 7.42 1.78 -17.60
C GLY A 236 8.77 1.07 -17.73
N GLU A 237 8.88 -0.19 -17.31
CA GLU A 237 10.09 -1.04 -17.46
C GLU A 237 9.86 -2.26 -18.39
N GLU A 238 8.85 -2.22 -19.25
CA GLU A 238 8.45 -3.33 -20.12
C GLU A 238 9.61 -3.81 -21.02
N ASN A 239 10.52 -2.92 -21.38
CA ASN A 239 11.74 -3.24 -22.15
C ASN A 239 12.72 -4.15 -21.39
N LYS A 240 12.65 -4.21 -20.06
CA LYS A 240 13.50 -5.05 -19.20
C LYS A 240 12.87 -6.42 -18.90
N LYS A 241 11.70 -6.74 -19.46
CA LYS A 241 10.92 -7.93 -19.10
C LYS A 241 11.74 -9.21 -19.14
N LYS A 242 12.48 -9.48 -20.24
CA LYS A 242 13.26 -10.72 -20.40
C LYS A 242 14.36 -10.86 -19.33
N GLU A 243 15.02 -9.77 -19.00
CA GLU A 243 16.05 -9.73 -17.97
C GLU A 243 15.45 -9.98 -16.59
N ARG A 244 14.36 -9.29 -16.26
CA ARG A 244 13.64 -9.43 -14.98
C ARG A 244 13.14 -10.85 -14.75
N VAL A 245 12.45 -11.43 -15.74
CA VAL A 245 11.95 -12.80 -15.67
C VAL A 245 13.10 -13.78 -15.43
N ARG A 246 14.23 -13.66 -16.14
CA ARG A 246 15.40 -14.52 -15.94
C ARG A 246 15.98 -14.38 -14.52
N LEU A 247 16.10 -13.17 -14.02
CA LEU A 247 16.71 -12.89 -12.72
C LEU A 247 15.79 -13.33 -11.57
N LEU A 248 14.48 -13.14 -11.71
CA LEU A 248 13.51 -13.34 -10.64
C LEU A 248 12.82 -14.71 -10.67
N SER A 249 12.97 -15.51 -11.75
CA SER A 249 12.36 -16.84 -11.80
C SER A 249 12.68 -17.77 -10.62
N PRO A 250 13.88 -17.73 -9.99
CA PRO A 250 14.15 -18.51 -8.78
C PRO A 250 13.30 -18.09 -7.56
N TYR A 251 12.74 -16.88 -7.59
CA TYR A 251 12.00 -16.24 -6.51
C TYR A 251 10.49 -16.33 -6.69
N GLN A 252 10.01 -17.09 -7.71
CA GLN A 252 8.58 -17.31 -7.94
C GLN A 252 7.91 -17.93 -6.73
N VAL A 253 6.76 -17.38 -6.31
CA VAL A 253 5.92 -18.01 -5.29
C VAL A 253 5.09 -19.11 -5.95
N ASN A 254 5.49 -20.33 -5.68
CA ASN A 254 4.83 -21.56 -6.11
C ASN A 254 4.60 -22.48 -4.90
N GLN A 255 3.92 -23.59 -5.08
CA GLN A 255 3.63 -24.52 -3.99
C GLN A 255 4.88 -25.07 -3.30
N ARG A 256 6.01 -25.20 -4.03
CA ARG A 256 7.29 -25.59 -3.43
C ARG A 256 7.76 -24.52 -2.43
N LEU A 257 7.75 -23.23 -2.80
CA LEU A 257 8.15 -22.16 -1.92
C LEU A 257 7.21 -22.03 -0.71
N MET A 258 5.89 -22.18 -0.91
CA MET A 258 4.91 -22.22 0.17
C MET A 258 5.24 -23.35 1.16
N ASN A 259 5.57 -24.55 0.67
CA ASN A 259 5.92 -25.69 1.52
C ASN A 259 7.25 -25.49 2.28
N MET A 260 8.20 -24.73 1.72
CA MET A 260 9.48 -24.42 2.37
C MET A 260 9.30 -23.55 3.63
N THR A 261 8.16 -22.91 3.84
CA THR A 261 7.87 -22.21 5.09
C THR A 261 7.76 -23.16 6.29
N GLU A 262 7.51 -24.44 6.07
CA GLU A 262 7.26 -25.46 7.08
C GLU A 262 6.12 -25.12 8.06
N LYS A 263 5.21 -24.23 7.64
CA LYS A 263 4.01 -23.82 8.37
C LYS A 263 2.76 -24.03 7.52
N SER A 264 1.86 -24.88 7.95
CA SER A 264 0.58 -25.13 7.27
C SER A 264 -0.35 -23.92 7.25
N GLY A 265 -0.19 -22.99 8.18
CA GLY A 265 -0.97 -21.76 8.30
C GLY A 265 -0.39 -20.57 7.55
N THR A 266 0.69 -20.73 6.79
CA THR A 266 1.25 -19.63 5.98
C THR A 266 0.24 -19.16 4.96
N ILE A 267 -0.01 -17.85 4.89
CA ILE A 267 -0.87 -17.22 3.88
C ILE A 267 -0.05 -16.64 2.75
N PHE A 268 -0.69 -16.49 1.58
CA PHE A 268 -0.13 -15.79 0.42
C PHE A 268 -0.83 -14.43 0.23
N LEU A 269 -0.05 -13.39 -0.04
CA LEU A 269 -0.48 -12.00 -0.27
C LEU A 269 0.05 -11.48 -1.60
N HIS A 270 -0.74 -10.64 -2.26
CA HIS A 270 -0.39 -9.98 -3.52
C HIS A 270 -1.28 -8.77 -3.77
N CYS A 271 -0.69 -7.59 -4.01
CA CYS A 271 -1.43 -6.35 -4.24
C CYS A 271 -2.25 -6.31 -5.54
N LEU A 272 -2.04 -7.28 -6.44
CA LEU A 272 -2.65 -7.35 -7.76
C LEU A 272 -2.35 -6.11 -8.66
N PRO A 273 -2.32 -6.27 -10.01
CA PRO A 273 -2.62 -7.50 -10.77
C PRO A 273 -1.48 -8.51 -10.65
N ALA A 274 -1.79 -9.79 -10.74
CA ALA A 274 -0.79 -10.85 -10.80
C ALA A 274 -0.61 -11.35 -12.24
N VAL A 275 0.62 -11.69 -12.61
CA VAL A 275 0.94 -12.38 -13.85
C VAL A 275 1.17 -13.86 -13.53
N LYS A 276 0.07 -14.63 -13.56
CA LYS A 276 0.11 -16.07 -13.25
C LYS A 276 1.10 -16.80 -14.15
N GLY A 277 2.00 -17.58 -13.51
CA GLY A 277 3.11 -18.25 -14.17
C GLY A 277 4.42 -17.44 -14.22
N GLU A 278 4.40 -16.15 -13.90
CA GLU A 278 5.59 -15.33 -13.66
C GLU A 278 5.90 -15.27 -12.14
N GLU A 279 5.51 -14.23 -11.44
CA GLU A 279 5.85 -14.05 -10.00
C GLU A 279 5.11 -14.99 -9.05
N VAL A 280 3.96 -15.52 -9.47
CA VAL A 280 3.17 -16.48 -8.70
C VAL A 280 2.52 -17.51 -9.62
N THR A 281 2.41 -18.74 -9.14
CA THR A 281 1.67 -19.80 -9.85
C THR A 281 0.17 -19.72 -9.56
N GLU A 282 -0.64 -20.26 -10.51
CA GLU A 282 -2.10 -20.20 -10.39
C GLU A 282 -2.63 -20.98 -9.18
N ASP A 283 -2.06 -22.12 -8.88
CA ASP A 283 -2.43 -22.96 -7.72
C ASP A 283 -2.19 -22.27 -6.38
N VAL A 284 -1.21 -21.37 -6.29
CA VAL A 284 -0.98 -20.57 -5.09
C VAL A 284 -1.99 -19.42 -4.97
N ILE A 285 -2.12 -18.59 -6.02
CA ILE A 285 -2.97 -17.39 -5.93
C ILE A 285 -4.47 -17.74 -5.87
N GLU A 286 -4.91 -18.84 -6.48
CA GLU A 286 -6.28 -19.35 -6.40
C GLU A 286 -6.46 -20.37 -5.26
N GLY A 287 -5.37 -20.72 -4.59
CA GLY A 287 -5.37 -21.73 -3.52
C GLY A 287 -5.98 -21.21 -2.20
N PRO A 288 -6.25 -22.14 -1.26
CA PRO A 288 -6.92 -21.83 0.01
C PRO A 288 -6.08 -20.96 0.96
N GLN A 289 -4.78 -20.85 0.73
CA GLN A 289 -3.87 -20.00 1.52
C GLN A 289 -3.81 -18.57 1.00
N SER A 290 -4.34 -18.29 -0.20
CA SER A 290 -4.37 -16.94 -0.76
C SER A 290 -5.31 -16.02 0.01
N ARG A 291 -4.86 -14.80 0.24
CA ARG A 291 -5.64 -13.70 0.82
C ARG A 291 -5.62 -12.46 -0.09
N ALA A 292 -5.21 -12.62 -1.35
CA ALA A 292 -5.12 -11.51 -2.30
C ALA A 292 -6.47 -10.79 -2.51
N TRP A 293 -7.58 -11.52 -2.43
CA TRP A 293 -8.93 -10.96 -2.58
C TRP A 293 -9.39 -10.21 -1.32
N ASP A 294 -9.10 -10.75 -0.12
CA ASP A 294 -9.36 -10.09 1.16
C ASP A 294 -8.52 -8.82 1.30
N GLU A 295 -7.27 -8.89 0.88
CA GLU A 295 -6.34 -7.76 0.82
C GLU A 295 -6.86 -6.65 -0.11
N ALA A 296 -7.37 -7.02 -1.28
CA ALA A 296 -7.98 -6.08 -2.23
C ALA A 296 -9.24 -5.42 -1.65
N GLU A 297 -10.10 -6.15 -0.92
CA GLU A 297 -11.24 -5.59 -0.19
C GLU A 297 -10.78 -4.62 0.89
N ASN A 298 -9.76 -4.99 1.67
CA ASN A 298 -9.23 -4.19 2.77
C ASN A 298 -8.71 -2.82 2.31
N ARG A 299 -8.27 -2.69 1.05
CA ARG A 299 -7.94 -1.40 0.43
C ARG A 299 -9.07 -0.37 0.56
N LYS A 300 -10.32 -0.77 0.32
CA LYS A 300 -11.47 0.13 0.46
C LYS A 300 -11.63 0.61 1.89
N HIS A 301 -11.48 -0.27 2.85
CA HIS A 301 -11.72 0.04 4.26
C HIS A 301 -10.60 0.89 4.88
N THR A 302 -9.33 0.58 4.56
CA THR A 302 -8.19 1.38 5.03
C THR A 302 -8.20 2.79 4.41
N ILE A 303 -8.51 2.92 3.13
CA ILE A 303 -8.67 4.21 2.45
C ILE A 303 -9.82 5.01 3.07
N LYS A 304 -10.98 4.38 3.35
CA LYS A 304 -12.09 5.03 4.05
C LYS A 304 -11.66 5.56 5.41
N ALA A 305 -10.95 4.77 6.20
CA ALA A 305 -10.47 5.15 7.52
C ALA A 305 -9.51 6.35 7.47
N ILE A 306 -8.56 6.36 6.52
CA ILE A 306 -7.64 7.48 6.31
C ILE A 306 -8.41 8.76 5.98
N MET A 307 -9.36 8.69 5.04
CA MET A 307 -10.16 9.85 4.65
C MET A 307 -11.04 10.34 5.81
N LEU A 308 -11.61 9.43 6.61
CA LEU A 308 -12.36 9.82 7.81
C LEU A 308 -11.49 10.54 8.84
N ALA A 309 -10.32 9.97 9.15
CA ALA A 309 -9.40 10.57 10.10
C ALA A 309 -8.95 11.97 9.68
N THR A 310 -8.74 12.20 8.38
CA THR A 310 -8.14 13.44 7.87
C THR A 310 -9.15 14.51 7.42
N LEU A 311 -10.40 14.12 7.08
CA LEU A 311 -11.42 15.03 6.57
C LEU A 311 -12.55 15.31 7.55
N THR A 312 -12.67 14.53 8.64
CA THR A 312 -13.70 14.77 9.65
C THR A 312 -13.06 15.10 10.99
N LYS A 313 -13.69 15.98 11.75
CA LYS A 313 -13.33 16.17 13.16
C LYS A 313 -13.96 15.00 13.92
N ILE A 314 -13.18 13.95 14.15
CA ILE A 314 -13.62 12.84 14.99
C ILE A 314 -13.51 13.33 16.43
N ASN A 315 -14.67 13.54 17.06
CA ASN A 315 -14.79 13.87 18.48
C ASN A 315 -14.50 12.63 19.33
#